data_4dc33c0495a095fe651d4daaabd7c2b9
#
_entry.id   4dc33c0495a095fe651d4daaabd7c2b9
#
_cell.length_a   1.000
_cell.length_b   1.000
_cell.length_c   1.000
_cell.angle_alpha   90.00
_cell.angle_beta   90.00
_cell.angle_gamma   90.00
#
_symmetry.space_group_name_H-M   'P 1'
#
loop_
_entity.id
_entity.type
_entity.pdbx_description
1 polymer ?
#
loop_
_entity_poly.entity_id
_entity_poly.type
_entity_poly.pdbx_seq_one_letter_code
_entity_poly.pdbx_strand_id
1 'polypeptide(L)'
;EPFGRMEWVKLYGALIGKENEAAALFEEKMDSVSGILGAAPTGKTVTFFYVTSSGAVNVRKSTDYVAKSIAMAGGEYVSFDNTEEENAQSTVTIQMEAFYSGAHDADVLIYNSIIDGGLTTIDELLALEPLLGDFKAVQDGNVWCLTKDFYQESLELSDLVVDLHTVLSGADTPLRFLTKLQ
;
A
#
# COMPACT_ATOMS: atom_id res chain seq x y z
N GLU A 1 -2.49 -1.30 13.84
CA GLU A 1 -1.97 -2.54 13.28
C GLU A 1 -2.91 -3.03 12.15
N PRO A 2 -2.38 -3.48 10.98
CA PRO A 2 -3.20 -3.92 9.86
C PRO A 2 -4.20 -5.01 10.27
N PHE A 3 -3.74 -6.08 10.87
CA PHE A 3 -4.61 -7.21 11.25
C PHE A 3 -5.57 -6.92 12.39
N GLY A 4 -5.30 -5.92 13.25
CA GLY A 4 -6.26 -5.46 14.25
C GLY A 4 -7.56 -4.91 13.63
N ARG A 5 -7.52 -4.45 12.37
CA ARG A 5 -8.73 -4.07 11.64
C ARG A 5 -9.54 -5.28 11.21
N MET A 6 -8.89 -6.38 10.87
CA MET A 6 -9.55 -7.63 10.49
C MET A 6 -10.21 -8.30 11.71
N GLU A 7 -9.63 -8.16 12.91
CA GLU A 7 -10.19 -8.73 14.13
C GLU A 7 -11.60 -8.24 14.50
N TRP A 8 -12.03 -7.09 13.96
CA TRP A 8 -13.40 -6.60 14.15
C TRP A 8 -14.45 -7.58 13.66
N VAL A 9 -14.12 -8.48 12.71
CA VAL A 9 -15.04 -9.56 12.28
C VAL A 9 -15.47 -10.43 13.46
N LYS A 10 -14.59 -10.70 14.43
CA LYS A 10 -14.91 -11.48 15.63
C LYS A 10 -15.95 -10.78 16.50
N LEU A 11 -15.83 -9.45 16.65
CA LEU A 11 -16.83 -8.66 17.37
C LEU A 11 -18.19 -8.68 16.66
N TYR A 12 -18.21 -8.51 15.34
CA TYR A 12 -19.46 -8.61 14.57
C TYR A 12 -20.05 -10.02 14.64
N GLY A 13 -19.23 -11.07 14.57
CA GLY A 13 -19.66 -12.46 14.79
C GLY A 13 -20.35 -12.64 16.13
N ALA A 14 -19.75 -12.11 17.22
CA ALA A 14 -20.33 -12.19 18.56
C ALA A 14 -21.68 -11.46 18.65
N LEU A 15 -21.82 -10.30 18.01
CA LEU A 15 -23.07 -9.53 18.02
C LEU A 15 -24.25 -10.23 17.32
N ILE A 16 -23.97 -11.12 16.37
CA ILE A 16 -24.98 -11.82 15.56
C ILE A 16 -25.06 -13.31 15.86
N GLY A 17 -24.36 -13.81 16.89
CA GLY A 17 -24.35 -15.23 17.29
C GLY A 17 -23.60 -16.16 16.31
N LYS A 18 -22.53 -15.65 15.65
CA LYS A 18 -21.72 -16.35 14.66
C LYS A 18 -20.22 -16.33 15.00
N GLU A 19 -19.91 -16.50 16.29
CA GLU A 19 -18.54 -16.39 16.82
C GLU A 19 -17.59 -17.37 16.15
N ASN A 20 -18.02 -18.62 15.95
CA ASN A 20 -17.18 -19.66 15.39
C ASN A 20 -16.88 -19.43 13.91
N GLU A 21 -17.88 -19.00 13.13
CA GLU A 21 -17.70 -18.68 11.72
C GLU A 21 -16.76 -17.48 11.54
N ALA A 22 -16.92 -16.47 12.39
CA ALA A 22 -16.08 -15.28 12.37
C ALA A 22 -14.62 -15.56 12.78
N ALA A 23 -14.44 -16.42 13.79
CA ALA A 23 -13.11 -16.86 14.19
C ALA A 23 -12.42 -17.67 13.08
N ALA A 24 -13.13 -18.63 12.47
CA ALA A 24 -12.60 -19.44 11.38
C ALA A 24 -12.19 -18.58 10.16
N LEU A 25 -13.04 -17.59 9.81
CA LEU A 25 -12.73 -16.66 8.72
C LEU A 25 -11.47 -15.83 9.01
N PHE A 26 -11.32 -15.32 10.24
CA PHE A 26 -10.11 -14.60 10.64
C PHE A 26 -8.87 -15.50 10.57
N GLU A 27 -8.95 -16.73 11.07
CA GLU A 27 -7.84 -17.70 11.04
C GLU A 27 -7.43 -18.03 9.60
N GLU A 28 -8.38 -18.29 8.70
CA GLU A 28 -8.13 -18.51 7.27
C GLU A 28 -7.33 -17.36 6.65
N LYS A 29 -7.73 -16.12 6.95
CA LYS A 29 -7.02 -14.93 6.46
C LYS A 29 -5.61 -14.79 7.04
N MET A 30 -5.42 -15.14 8.31
CA MET A 30 -4.09 -15.11 8.94
C MET A 30 -3.18 -16.21 8.39
N ASP A 31 -3.72 -17.38 8.09
CA ASP A 31 -2.98 -18.49 7.50
C ASP A 31 -2.41 -18.11 6.12
N SER A 32 -3.16 -17.33 5.32
CA SER A 32 -2.71 -16.88 3.99
C SER A 32 -1.43 -16.06 4.01
N VAL A 33 -1.12 -15.37 5.11
CA VAL A 33 0.07 -14.53 5.28
C VAL A 33 1.15 -15.15 6.17
N SER A 34 0.88 -16.29 6.81
CA SER A 34 1.77 -16.87 7.81
C SER A 34 3.19 -17.14 7.29
N GLY A 35 3.32 -17.60 6.05
CA GLY A 35 4.61 -17.83 5.39
C GLY A 35 5.34 -16.53 5.03
N ILE A 36 4.60 -15.46 4.75
CA ILE A 36 5.15 -14.15 4.38
C ILE A 36 5.72 -13.44 5.62
N LEU A 37 4.98 -13.46 6.74
CA LEU A 37 5.37 -12.79 7.98
C LEU A 37 6.69 -13.29 8.57
N GLY A 38 7.11 -14.52 8.23
CA GLY A 38 8.39 -15.10 8.63
C GLY A 38 9.47 -15.03 7.56
N ALA A 39 9.18 -14.49 6.38
CA ALA A 39 10.13 -14.43 5.27
C ALA A 39 11.22 -13.38 5.51
N ALA A 40 12.37 -13.57 4.86
CA ALA A 40 13.44 -12.59 4.86
C ALA A 40 13.00 -11.31 4.11
N PRO A 41 13.43 -10.11 4.58
CA PRO A 41 13.18 -8.87 3.85
C PRO A 41 13.70 -8.93 2.40
N THR A 42 12.96 -8.36 1.47
CA THR A 42 13.32 -8.35 0.05
C THR A 42 14.41 -7.34 -0.28
N GLY A 43 14.67 -6.38 0.62
CA GLY A 43 15.58 -5.24 0.41
C GLY A 43 15.06 -4.22 -0.60
N LYS A 44 13.81 -4.32 -1.01
CA LYS A 44 13.19 -3.38 -1.94
C LYS A 44 12.50 -2.24 -1.22
N THR A 45 12.71 -1.03 -1.73
CA THR A 45 12.09 0.19 -1.23
C THR A 45 10.78 0.48 -1.96
N VAL A 46 9.77 0.90 -1.21
CA VAL A 46 8.40 1.14 -1.70
C VAL A 46 7.91 2.50 -1.23
N THR A 47 7.30 3.28 -2.11
CA THR A 47 6.53 4.46 -1.73
C THR A 47 5.06 4.32 -2.12
N PHE A 48 4.18 4.88 -1.28
CA PHE A 48 2.74 4.92 -1.50
C PHE A 48 2.24 6.36 -1.44
N PHE A 49 1.65 6.86 -2.53
CA PHE A 49 1.34 8.27 -2.66
C PHE A 49 0.18 8.56 -3.62
N TYR A 50 -0.30 9.80 -3.62
CA TYR A 50 -1.04 10.39 -4.72
C TYR A 50 -0.67 11.87 -4.91
N VAL A 51 -0.85 12.38 -6.12
CA VAL A 51 -0.62 13.79 -6.46
C VAL A 51 -1.93 14.56 -6.22
N THR A 52 -1.85 15.65 -5.46
CA THR A 52 -3.01 16.52 -5.20
C THR A 52 -3.29 17.44 -6.37
N SER A 53 -4.46 18.04 -6.45
CA SER A 53 -4.81 19.02 -7.48
C SER A 53 -3.92 20.28 -7.49
N SER A 54 -3.17 20.50 -6.42
CA SER A 54 -2.18 21.62 -6.33
C SER A 54 -0.76 21.20 -6.72
N GLY A 55 -0.54 19.95 -7.17
CA GLY A 55 0.78 19.43 -7.50
C GLY A 55 1.62 19.00 -6.30
N ALA A 56 1.08 19.08 -5.09
CA ALA A 56 1.73 18.52 -3.91
C ALA A 56 1.48 16.98 -3.82
N VAL A 57 2.28 16.29 -3.02
CA VAL A 57 2.19 14.83 -2.87
C VAL A 57 1.68 14.47 -1.48
N ASN A 58 0.64 13.67 -1.43
CA ASN A 58 0.16 13.09 -0.18
C ASN A 58 0.74 11.69 -0.02
N VAL A 59 1.41 11.45 1.10
CA VAL A 59 2.05 10.18 1.46
C VAL A 59 1.52 9.68 2.80
N ARG A 60 1.65 8.37 3.05
CA ARG A 60 1.31 7.77 4.35
C ARG A 60 2.43 7.98 5.36
N LYS A 61 2.07 8.15 6.63
CA LYS A 61 3.03 8.11 7.73
C LYS A 61 3.50 6.67 7.95
N SER A 62 4.68 6.48 8.51
CA SER A 62 5.24 5.16 8.85
C SER A 62 4.35 4.36 9.81
N THR A 63 3.54 5.04 10.62
CA THR A 63 2.59 4.44 11.56
C THR A 63 1.29 3.98 10.91
N ASP A 64 1.03 4.37 9.65
CA ASP A 64 -0.18 3.96 8.92
C ASP A 64 -0.17 2.46 8.59
N TYR A 65 -1.36 1.89 8.47
CA TYR A 65 -1.51 0.46 8.21
C TYR A 65 -0.97 0.04 6.83
N VAL A 66 -0.98 0.92 5.82
CA VAL A 66 -0.41 0.62 4.49
C VAL A 66 1.11 0.50 4.59
N ALA A 67 1.79 1.46 5.26
CA ALA A 67 3.23 1.41 5.50
C ALA A 67 3.63 0.15 6.27
N LYS A 68 2.85 -0.22 7.29
CA LYS A 68 3.05 -1.46 8.05
C LYS A 68 2.81 -2.72 7.22
N SER A 69 1.82 -2.71 6.32
CA SER A 69 1.59 -3.83 5.40
C SER A 69 2.76 -4.02 4.43
N ILE A 70 3.37 -2.94 3.94
CA ILE A 70 4.59 -3.01 3.14
C ILE A 70 5.74 -3.67 3.91
N ALA A 71 5.94 -3.27 5.17
CA ALA A 71 6.96 -3.87 6.03
C ALA A 71 6.68 -5.37 6.31
N MET A 72 5.41 -5.73 6.57
CA MET A 72 4.98 -7.13 6.75
C MET A 72 5.23 -7.98 5.50
N ALA A 73 5.08 -7.39 4.31
CA ALA A 73 5.35 -8.05 3.03
C ALA A 73 6.86 -8.19 2.71
N GLY A 74 7.73 -7.65 3.55
CA GLY A 74 9.20 -7.70 3.40
C GLY A 74 9.78 -6.53 2.62
N GLY A 75 9.02 -5.45 2.39
CA GLY A 75 9.50 -4.21 1.78
C GLY A 75 9.97 -3.18 2.81
N GLU A 76 10.70 -2.19 2.35
CA GLU A 76 11.08 -1.00 3.13
C GLU A 76 10.26 0.20 2.66
N TYR A 77 9.41 0.73 3.55
CA TYR A 77 8.58 1.89 3.21
C TYR A 77 9.40 3.17 3.27
N VAL A 78 9.38 3.97 2.18
CA VAL A 78 10.00 5.29 2.14
C VAL A 78 9.11 6.26 2.90
N SER A 79 9.53 6.63 4.12
CA SER A 79 8.77 7.50 5.02
C SER A 79 9.22 8.97 4.88
N PHE A 80 8.23 9.87 4.99
CA PHE A 80 8.43 11.31 5.03
C PHE A 80 7.92 11.92 6.34
N ASP A 81 7.95 11.14 7.41
CA ASP A 81 7.51 11.59 8.73
C ASP A 81 8.41 12.72 9.23
N ASN A 82 7.86 13.91 9.33
CA ASN A 82 8.48 14.97 10.11
C ASN A 82 8.13 14.74 11.58
N THR A 83 9.14 14.63 12.41
CA THR A 83 9.03 14.40 13.86
C THR A 83 8.32 15.53 14.60
N GLU A 84 8.02 16.66 13.95
CA GLU A 84 7.45 17.85 14.56
C GLU A 84 5.92 17.94 14.46
N GLU A 85 5.26 17.13 13.62
CA GLU A 85 3.79 17.15 13.51
C GLU A 85 3.17 15.98 14.30
N GLU A 86 2.92 16.19 15.58
CA GLU A 86 2.07 15.34 16.43
C GLU A 86 0.57 15.45 16.07
N ASN A 87 0.23 15.35 14.80
CA ASN A 87 -1.20 15.27 14.44
C ASN A 87 -1.63 13.81 14.32
N ALA A 88 -2.90 13.55 14.66
CA ALA A 88 -3.50 12.21 14.62
C ALA A 88 -3.78 11.70 13.20
N GLN A 89 -3.39 12.44 12.15
CA GLN A 89 -3.61 12.05 10.76
C GLN A 89 -2.64 10.94 10.33
N SER A 90 -3.12 10.03 9.51
CA SER A 90 -2.33 8.92 8.96
C SER A 90 -1.51 9.31 7.71
N THR A 91 -1.64 10.55 7.26
CA THR A 91 -0.99 11.07 6.05
C THR A 91 -0.31 12.40 6.32
N VAL A 92 0.65 12.73 5.44
CA VAL A 92 1.27 14.05 5.37
C VAL A 92 1.29 14.49 3.92
N THR A 93 1.13 15.81 3.68
CA THR A 93 1.27 16.41 2.35
C THR A 93 2.59 17.15 2.28
N ILE A 94 3.40 16.81 1.29
CA ILE A 94 4.74 17.36 1.06
C ILE A 94 4.82 17.97 -0.34
N GLN A 95 5.81 18.82 -0.55
CA GLN A 95 6.09 19.37 -1.89
C GLN A 95 6.72 18.28 -2.79
N MET A 96 6.50 18.39 -4.10
CA MET A 96 7.01 17.42 -5.08
C MET A 96 8.53 17.30 -5.03
N GLU A 97 9.26 18.40 -4.79
CA GLU A 97 10.72 18.39 -4.69
C GLU A 97 11.21 17.55 -3.49
N ALA A 98 10.49 17.61 -2.36
CA ALA A 98 10.81 16.79 -1.19
C ALA A 98 10.51 15.32 -1.46
N PHE A 99 9.41 15.02 -2.14
CA PHE A 99 9.06 13.67 -2.58
C PHE A 99 10.09 13.12 -3.54
N TYR A 100 10.48 13.91 -4.56
CA TYR A 100 11.53 13.53 -5.50
C TYR A 100 12.84 13.21 -4.76
N SER A 101 13.28 14.11 -3.89
CA SER A 101 14.54 13.92 -3.15
C SER A 101 14.58 12.65 -2.31
N GLY A 102 13.43 12.23 -1.75
CA GLY A 102 13.36 11.06 -0.87
C GLY A 102 12.98 9.75 -1.56
N ALA A 103 12.29 9.79 -2.71
CA ALA A 103 11.67 8.61 -3.30
C ALA A 103 12.06 8.32 -4.76
N HIS A 104 12.86 9.17 -5.42
CA HIS A 104 13.19 8.96 -6.85
C HIS A 104 13.93 7.65 -7.11
N ASP A 105 14.69 7.12 -6.15
CA ASP A 105 15.39 5.85 -6.24
C ASP A 105 14.58 4.65 -5.73
N ALA A 106 13.31 4.85 -5.33
CA ALA A 106 12.47 3.75 -4.86
C ALA A 106 12.31 2.65 -5.92
N ASP A 107 12.35 1.38 -5.49
CA ASP A 107 12.22 0.24 -6.38
C ASP A 107 10.78 0.03 -6.88
N VAL A 108 9.79 0.44 -6.09
CA VAL A 108 8.37 0.26 -6.39
C VAL A 108 7.62 1.54 -6.05
N LEU A 109 6.81 2.02 -6.99
CA LEU A 109 5.83 3.07 -6.79
C LEU A 109 4.43 2.47 -6.72
N ILE A 110 3.68 2.81 -5.68
CA ILE A 110 2.25 2.47 -5.56
C ILE A 110 1.46 3.76 -5.53
N TYR A 111 0.73 4.01 -6.61
CA TYR A 111 -0.12 5.19 -6.75
C TYR A 111 -1.52 4.92 -6.21
N ASN A 112 -2.02 5.79 -5.34
CA ASN A 112 -3.39 5.71 -4.83
C ASN A 112 -4.39 6.31 -5.83
N SER A 113 -4.61 5.62 -6.93
CA SER A 113 -5.44 6.07 -8.05
C SER A 113 -6.95 6.14 -7.73
N ILE A 114 -7.36 5.67 -6.56
CA ILE A 114 -8.77 5.75 -6.12
C ILE A 114 -9.23 7.21 -6.04
N ILE A 115 -8.31 8.14 -5.73
CA ILE A 115 -8.57 9.58 -5.65
C ILE A 115 -8.91 10.16 -7.04
N ASP A 116 -8.27 9.66 -8.11
CA ASP A 116 -8.40 10.20 -9.48
C ASP A 116 -9.33 9.36 -10.37
N GLY A 117 -10.04 8.40 -9.79
CA GLY A 117 -10.96 7.53 -10.53
C GLY A 117 -10.31 6.31 -11.19
N GLY A 118 -9.02 6.10 -10.97
CA GLY A 118 -8.23 4.98 -11.47
C GLY A 118 -7.34 5.36 -12.64
N LEU A 119 -6.07 4.95 -12.59
CA LEU A 119 -5.11 5.03 -13.69
C LEU A 119 -4.84 3.63 -14.22
N THR A 120 -4.54 3.54 -15.51
CA THR A 120 -4.25 2.27 -16.20
C THR A 120 -2.91 2.27 -16.91
N THR A 121 -2.36 3.46 -17.20
CA THR A 121 -1.11 3.63 -17.94
C THR A 121 -0.14 4.56 -17.22
N ILE A 122 1.15 4.39 -17.51
CA ILE A 122 2.21 5.31 -17.06
C ILE A 122 2.00 6.69 -17.67
N ASP A 123 1.54 6.80 -18.92
CA ASP A 123 1.28 8.09 -19.57
C ASP A 123 0.22 8.90 -18.82
N GLU A 124 -0.82 8.25 -18.31
CA GLU A 124 -1.83 8.92 -17.46
C GLU A 124 -1.22 9.45 -16.18
N LEU A 125 -0.31 8.71 -15.55
CA LEU A 125 0.41 9.15 -14.35
C LEU A 125 1.33 10.34 -14.67
N LEU A 126 2.08 10.30 -15.77
CA LEU A 126 2.97 11.38 -16.21
C LEU A 126 2.22 12.63 -16.67
N ALA A 127 0.95 12.47 -17.10
CA ALA A 127 0.09 13.62 -17.39
C ALA A 127 -0.32 14.38 -16.13
N LEU A 128 -0.40 13.70 -14.96
CA LEU A 128 -0.63 14.35 -13.66
C LEU A 128 0.63 15.09 -13.17
N GLU A 129 1.80 14.46 -13.30
CA GLU A 129 3.07 15.00 -12.84
C GLU A 129 4.24 14.45 -13.68
N PRO A 130 4.74 15.23 -14.66
CA PRO A 130 5.81 14.78 -15.55
C PRO A 130 7.14 14.43 -14.86
N LEU A 131 7.43 15.03 -13.70
CA LEU A 131 8.68 14.77 -12.97
C LEU A 131 8.79 13.31 -12.51
N LEU A 132 7.65 12.59 -12.38
CA LEU A 132 7.64 11.17 -12.03
C LEU A 132 8.34 10.30 -13.10
N GLY A 133 8.50 10.80 -14.33
CA GLY A 133 9.23 10.11 -15.39
C GLY A 133 10.72 9.87 -15.08
N ASP A 134 11.29 10.66 -14.17
CA ASP A 134 12.69 10.53 -13.73
C ASP A 134 12.86 9.51 -12.58
N PHE A 135 11.76 8.97 -12.04
CA PHE A 135 11.82 7.99 -10.97
C PHE A 135 12.27 6.63 -11.49
N LYS A 136 13.17 5.98 -10.74
CA LYS A 136 13.67 4.64 -11.07
C LYS A 136 12.56 3.64 -11.34
N ALA A 137 11.54 3.58 -10.48
CA ALA A 137 10.44 2.63 -10.63
C ALA A 137 9.62 2.88 -11.91
N VAL A 138 9.50 4.13 -12.37
CA VAL A 138 8.83 4.44 -13.65
C VAL A 138 9.67 3.97 -14.83
N GLN A 139 10.98 4.22 -14.80
CA GLN A 139 11.91 3.77 -15.85
C GLN A 139 12.01 2.24 -15.92
N ASP A 140 11.93 1.57 -14.78
CA ASP A 140 11.93 0.10 -14.68
C ASP A 140 10.55 -0.52 -14.96
N GLY A 141 9.50 0.29 -15.18
CA GLY A 141 8.12 -0.16 -15.34
C GLY A 141 7.56 -0.86 -14.09
N ASN A 142 7.94 -0.40 -12.91
CA ASN A 142 7.55 -1.00 -11.63
C ASN A 142 6.60 -0.09 -10.84
N VAL A 143 5.54 0.33 -11.53
CA VAL A 143 4.51 1.23 -11.01
C VAL A 143 3.18 0.50 -10.92
N TRP A 144 2.52 0.63 -9.78
CA TRP A 144 1.30 -0.08 -9.44
C TRP A 144 0.23 0.88 -8.93
N CYS A 145 -1.03 0.52 -9.10
CA CYS A 145 -2.17 1.25 -8.58
C CYS A 145 -3.04 0.37 -7.69
N LEU A 146 -3.69 0.98 -6.70
CA LEU A 146 -4.74 0.31 -5.94
C LEU A 146 -6.01 0.16 -6.77
N THR A 147 -6.70 -0.97 -6.60
CA THR A 147 -8.06 -1.16 -7.10
C THR A 147 -9.07 -0.33 -6.29
N LYS A 148 -10.22 0.00 -6.90
CA LYS A 148 -11.24 0.89 -6.32
C LYS A 148 -11.84 0.37 -5.01
N ASP A 149 -11.89 -0.93 -4.83
CA ASP A 149 -12.60 -1.57 -3.71
C ASP A 149 -11.75 -1.66 -2.43
N PHE A 150 -10.46 -1.38 -2.52
CA PHE A 150 -9.50 -1.58 -1.41
C PHE A 150 -9.96 -0.98 -0.08
N TYR A 151 -10.45 0.27 -0.06
CA TYR A 151 -10.82 0.92 1.20
C TYR A 151 -12.11 0.39 1.84
N GLN A 152 -12.90 -0.38 1.11
CA GLN A 152 -14.17 -0.94 1.59
C GLN A 152 -14.00 -2.35 2.17
N GLU A 153 -12.86 -3.00 1.91
CA GLU A 153 -12.61 -4.40 2.23
C GLU A 153 -11.61 -4.58 3.38
N SER A 154 -11.94 -4.03 4.55
CA SER A 154 -11.04 -4.07 5.72
C SER A 154 -10.70 -5.48 6.20
N LEU A 155 -11.53 -6.48 5.94
CA LEU A 155 -11.28 -7.88 6.26
C LEU A 155 -10.20 -8.52 5.36
N GLU A 156 -10.00 -7.94 4.19
CA GLU A 156 -9.12 -8.48 3.15
C GLU A 156 -7.70 -7.87 3.17
N LEU A 157 -7.30 -7.25 4.30
CA LEU A 157 -5.96 -6.64 4.42
C LEU A 157 -4.82 -7.67 4.35
N SER A 158 -5.08 -8.94 4.65
CA SER A 158 -4.14 -10.03 4.38
C SER A 158 -3.83 -10.16 2.90
N ASP A 159 -4.82 -10.00 2.03
CA ASP A 159 -4.63 -10.09 0.57
C ASP A 159 -3.76 -8.92 0.06
N LEU A 160 -3.84 -7.73 0.67
CA LEU A 160 -2.89 -6.65 0.38
C LEU A 160 -1.44 -7.06 0.71
N VAL A 161 -1.21 -7.71 1.86
CA VAL A 161 0.13 -8.18 2.23
C VAL A 161 0.64 -9.23 1.26
N VAL A 162 -0.23 -10.13 0.79
CA VAL A 162 0.08 -11.13 -0.26
C VAL A 162 0.44 -10.44 -1.57
N ASP A 163 -0.35 -9.47 -2.02
CA ASP A 163 -0.11 -8.71 -3.24
C ASP A 163 1.23 -7.96 -3.19
N LEU A 164 1.48 -7.25 -2.08
CA LEU A 164 2.74 -6.54 -1.86
C LEU A 164 3.93 -7.51 -1.89
N HIS A 165 3.84 -8.65 -1.21
CA HIS A 165 4.89 -9.65 -1.24
C HIS A 165 5.13 -10.21 -2.65
N THR A 166 4.06 -10.46 -3.40
CA THR A 166 4.12 -10.91 -4.79
C THR A 166 4.87 -9.90 -5.66
N VAL A 167 4.52 -8.62 -5.56
CA VAL A 167 5.21 -7.54 -6.29
C VAL A 167 6.69 -7.44 -5.90
N LEU A 168 6.98 -7.51 -4.60
CA LEU A 168 8.33 -7.37 -4.08
C LEU A 168 9.24 -8.57 -4.41
N SER A 169 8.68 -9.78 -4.40
CA SER A 169 9.43 -11.00 -4.75
C SER A 169 9.53 -11.24 -6.26
N GLY A 170 8.74 -10.54 -7.07
CA GLY A 170 8.65 -10.77 -8.52
C GLY A 170 7.93 -12.07 -8.88
N ALA A 171 7.09 -12.60 -7.99
CA ALA A 171 6.28 -13.78 -8.27
C ALA A 171 5.16 -13.44 -9.28
N ASP A 172 4.78 -14.44 -10.07
CA ASP A 172 3.70 -14.32 -11.06
C ASP A 172 2.43 -14.98 -10.52
N THR A 173 1.78 -14.31 -9.57
CA THR A 173 0.49 -14.73 -9.01
C THR A 173 -0.56 -13.64 -9.21
N PRO A 174 -1.84 -14.02 -9.40
CA PRO A 174 -2.93 -13.04 -9.52
C PRO A 174 -2.97 -12.12 -8.29
N LEU A 175 -3.11 -10.83 -8.54
CA LEU A 175 -3.23 -9.80 -7.52
C LEU A 175 -4.69 -9.39 -7.35
N ARG A 176 -5.08 -9.04 -6.14
CA ARG A 176 -6.43 -8.60 -5.80
C ARG A 176 -6.57 -7.07 -5.79
N PHE A 177 -5.65 -6.41 -5.11
CA PHE A 177 -5.70 -4.96 -4.85
C PHE A 177 -4.69 -4.14 -5.64
N LEU A 178 -3.71 -4.78 -6.24
CA LEU A 178 -2.70 -4.07 -7.03
C LEU A 178 -2.84 -4.39 -8.50
N THR A 179 -2.79 -3.35 -9.33
CA THR A 179 -2.77 -3.45 -10.81
C THR A 179 -1.55 -2.71 -11.31
N LYS A 180 -0.76 -3.37 -12.16
CA LYS A 180 0.41 -2.77 -12.78
C LYS A 180 0.00 -1.77 -13.84
N LEU A 181 0.58 -0.57 -13.84
CA LEU A 181 0.46 0.40 -14.94
C LEU A 181 1.23 -0.09 -16.17
N GLN A 182 0.64 0.10 -17.34
CA GLN A 182 1.20 -0.30 -18.64
C GLN A 182 1.80 0.88 -19.39
#